data_9ce76cee4f0184364724ff09096f9e39
#
_entry.id   9ce76cee4f0184364724ff09096f9e39
#
_cell.length_a   1.000
_cell.length_b   1.000
_cell.length_c   1.000
_cell.angle_alpha   90.00
_cell.angle_beta   90.00
_cell.angle_gamma   90.00
#
_symmetry.space_group_name_H-M   'P 1'
#
loop_
_entity.id
_entity.type
_entity.pdbx_description
1 polymer ?
#
loop_
_entity_poly.entity_id
_entity_poly.type
_entity_poly.pdbx_seq_one_letter_code
_entity_poly.pdbx_strand_id
1 'polypeptide(L)'
;MTPRNFLFLLLVFASPAAAQPQSLGIFGTWGAFRGDGGCRAVAEPVEAPRTQGWRPFVAIGHWPTRRIRGQLHVRLSRQKRDGSAVFLRIDGRVFQLRGGGRDAWAPDASADAEILAAIRTGIDMVVQSRAVNGRRFSEHYRLRGAATAMDAAAIACAPRAR
;
A
#
# COMPACT_ATOMS: atom_id res chain seq x y z
N MET A 1 1.31 -66.51 -19.36
CA MET A 1 0.78 -65.15 -19.54
C MET A 1 0.64 -64.51 -18.15
N THR A 2 1.62 -63.72 -17.75
CA THR A 2 1.63 -63.04 -16.45
C THR A 2 1.20 -61.59 -16.63
N PRO A 3 0.20 -61.04 -15.88
CA PRO A 3 -0.18 -59.64 -15.99
C PRO A 3 0.85 -58.80 -15.25
N ARG A 4 1.48 -57.87 -15.94
CA ARG A 4 2.35 -56.83 -15.36
C ARG A 4 1.47 -55.74 -14.76
N ASN A 5 1.39 -55.67 -13.43
CA ASN A 5 0.77 -54.58 -12.71
C ASN A 5 1.63 -53.30 -12.89
N PHE A 6 1.13 -52.31 -13.64
CA PHE A 6 1.67 -50.97 -13.70
C PHE A 6 1.13 -50.17 -12.50
N LEU A 7 1.99 -49.98 -11.48
CA LEU A 7 1.69 -49.10 -10.34
C LEU A 7 1.87 -47.65 -10.78
N PHE A 8 0.77 -46.97 -11.04
CA PHE A 8 0.79 -45.54 -11.32
C PHE A 8 1.04 -44.76 -10.03
N LEU A 9 2.24 -44.22 -9.86
CA LEU A 9 2.62 -43.34 -8.76
C LEU A 9 2.03 -41.94 -9.02
N LEU A 10 0.93 -41.60 -8.35
CA LEU A 10 0.33 -40.25 -8.37
C LEU A 10 1.22 -39.30 -7.57
N LEU A 11 2.04 -38.49 -8.27
CA LEU A 11 2.77 -37.36 -7.70
C LEU A 11 1.79 -36.23 -7.37
N VAL A 12 1.45 -36.08 -6.09
CA VAL A 12 0.66 -34.95 -5.58
C VAL A 12 1.59 -33.74 -5.46
N PHE A 13 1.47 -32.79 -6.40
CA PHE A 13 2.13 -31.49 -6.31
C PHE A 13 1.40 -30.62 -5.28
N ALA A 14 1.98 -30.50 -4.09
CA ALA A 14 1.53 -29.51 -3.11
C ALA A 14 1.89 -28.11 -3.60
N SER A 15 0.89 -27.34 -4.06
CA SER A 15 1.06 -25.92 -4.38
C SER A 15 1.34 -25.15 -3.08
N PRO A 16 2.36 -24.26 -3.02
CA PRO A 16 2.58 -23.42 -1.86
C PRO A 16 1.38 -22.47 -1.69
N ALA A 17 0.67 -22.59 -0.60
CA ALA A 17 -0.39 -21.66 -0.22
C ALA A 17 0.27 -20.30 0.05
N ALA A 18 -0.06 -19.25 -0.73
CA ALA A 18 0.35 -17.89 -0.44
C ALA A 18 -0.18 -17.49 0.95
N ALA A 19 0.73 -17.12 1.86
CA ALA A 19 0.34 -16.73 3.21
C ALA A 19 -0.53 -15.47 3.14
N GLN A 20 -1.76 -15.55 3.65
CA GLN A 20 -2.68 -14.42 3.73
C GLN A 20 -2.11 -13.37 4.68
N PRO A 21 -2.21 -12.05 4.36
CA PRO A 21 -1.80 -11.00 5.27
C PRO A 21 -2.56 -11.09 6.59
N GLN A 22 -1.83 -11.08 7.71
CA GLN A 22 -2.42 -11.04 9.04
C GLN A 22 -2.95 -9.64 9.33
N SER A 23 -4.24 -9.49 9.67
CA SER A 23 -4.80 -8.24 10.15
C SER A 23 -4.28 -7.94 11.56
N LEU A 24 -3.80 -6.71 11.77
CA LEU A 24 -3.40 -6.17 13.06
C LEU A 24 -4.51 -5.30 13.68
N GLY A 25 -5.51 -4.93 12.88
CA GLY A 25 -6.66 -4.15 13.29
C GLY A 25 -7.17 -3.20 12.20
N ILE A 26 -8.41 -2.74 12.41
CA ILE A 26 -9.06 -1.71 11.58
C ILE A 26 -9.31 -0.49 12.48
N PHE A 27 -8.86 0.67 12.03
CA PHE A 27 -8.88 1.93 12.78
C PHE A 27 -9.55 3.01 11.91
N GLY A 28 -10.82 3.25 12.12
CA GLY A 28 -11.60 4.16 11.27
C GLY A 28 -11.64 3.67 9.82
N THR A 29 -11.03 4.45 8.91
CA THR A 29 -10.94 4.10 7.48
C THR A 29 -9.61 3.47 7.10
N TRP A 30 -8.73 3.19 8.07
CA TRP A 30 -7.41 2.58 7.88
C TRP A 30 -7.35 1.19 8.48
N GLY A 31 -6.68 0.27 7.78
CA GLY A 31 -6.32 -1.04 8.30
C GLY A 31 -4.82 -1.17 8.50
N ALA A 32 -4.39 -1.94 9.50
CA ALA A 32 -3.01 -2.34 9.69
C ALA A 32 -2.85 -3.84 9.44
N PHE A 33 -1.80 -4.23 8.72
CA PHE A 33 -1.57 -5.60 8.28
C PHE A 33 -0.09 -5.97 8.37
N ARG A 34 0.17 -7.26 8.65
CA ARG A 34 1.49 -7.89 8.55
C ARG A 34 1.48 -8.91 7.42
N GLY A 35 2.48 -8.90 6.55
CA GLY A 35 2.65 -9.87 5.47
C GLY A 35 3.83 -9.52 4.59
N ASP A 36 4.29 -10.46 3.76
CA ASP A 36 5.37 -10.26 2.79
C ASP A 36 6.66 -9.65 3.40
N GLY A 37 7.01 -10.08 4.62
CA GLY A 37 8.21 -9.63 5.33
C GLY A 37 8.13 -8.20 5.87
N GLY A 38 6.95 -7.58 5.89
CA GLY A 38 6.73 -6.22 6.36
C GLY A 38 5.39 -6.01 7.05
N CYS A 39 5.18 -4.79 7.53
CA CYS A 39 3.91 -4.33 8.09
C CYS A 39 3.51 -3.02 7.42
N ARG A 40 2.21 -2.81 7.22
CA ARG A 40 1.70 -1.62 6.55
C ARG A 40 0.37 -1.16 7.12
N ALA A 41 0.19 0.15 7.23
CA ALA A 41 -1.09 0.79 7.35
C ALA A 41 -1.62 1.10 5.95
N VAL A 42 -2.89 0.84 5.66
CA VAL A 42 -3.48 0.97 4.32
C VAL A 42 -4.84 1.63 4.42
N ALA A 43 -5.16 2.51 3.48
CA ALA A 43 -6.49 3.03 3.25
C ALA A 43 -6.86 2.97 1.77
N GLU A 44 -8.13 2.73 1.48
CA GLU A 44 -8.72 2.91 0.15
C GLU A 44 -9.36 4.32 0.06
N PRO A 45 -9.49 4.91 -1.13
CA PRO A 45 -10.18 6.19 -1.29
C PRO A 45 -11.66 6.05 -0.93
N VAL A 46 -12.27 7.15 -0.46
CA VAL A 46 -13.69 7.20 -0.04
C VAL A 46 -14.62 6.73 -1.15
N GLU A 47 -14.32 7.15 -2.38
CA GLU A 47 -14.98 6.69 -3.58
C GLU A 47 -13.97 5.94 -4.44
N ALA A 48 -13.79 4.65 -4.15
CA ALA A 48 -12.92 3.81 -4.94
C ALA A 48 -13.57 3.55 -6.30
N PRO A 49 -13.02 4.08 -7.41
CA PRO A 49 -13.55 3.75 -8.72
C PRO A 49 -13.40 2.24 -8.95
N ARG A 50 -14.43 1.62 -9.52
CA ARG A 50 -14.37 0.21 -9.93
C ARG A 50 -13.35 0.09 -11.05
N THR A 51 -12.16 -0.39 -10.71
CA THR A 51 -11.09 -0.69 -11.67
C THR A 51 -11.08 -2.18 -11.94
N GLN A 52 -10.84 -2.58 -13.18
CA GLN A 52 -10.66 -3.99 -13.49
C GLN A 52 -9.25 -4.42 -13.06
N GLY A 53 -9.16 -5.37 -12.12
CA GLY A 53 -7.94 -6.07 -11.78
C GLY A 53 -7.04 -5.45 -10.70
N TRP A 54 -7.33 -4.23 -10.18
CA TRP A 54 -6.57 -3.66 -9.05
C TRP A 54 -7.43 -2.70 -8.23
N ARG A 55 -6.99 -2.41 -7.00
CA ARG A 55 -7.61 -1.40 -6.14
C ARG A 55 -6.65 -0.26 -5.88
N PRO A 56 -7.10 1.01 -5.95
CA PRO A 56 -6.30 2.15 -5.51
C PRO A 56 -6.18 2.14 -3.99
N PHE A 57 -5.00 2.56 -3.49
CA PHE A 57 -4.76 2.68 -2.06
C PHE A 57 -3.64 3.67 -1.75
N VAL A 58 -3.59 4.11 -0.51
CA VAL A 58 -2.40 4.69 0.11
C VAL A 58 -1.94 3.74 1.21
N ALA A 59 -0.64 3.48 1.26
CA ALA A 59 -0.03 2.65 2.30
C ALA A 59 1.19 3.31 2.89
N ILE A 60 1.39 3.10 4.19
CA ILE A 60 2.62 3.42 4.93
C ILE A 60 3.23 2.11 5.36
N GLY A 61 4.40 1.78 4.81
CA GLY A 61 5.03 0.47 4.98
C GLY A 61 6.31 0.48 5.79
N HIS A 62 6.56 -0.63 6.47
CA HIS A 62 7.76 -0.92 7.25
C HIS A 62 8.32 -2.28 6.82
N TRP A 63 9.56 -2.33 6.33
CA TRP A 63 10.26 -3.56 5.94
C TRP A 63 11.59 -3.68 6.69
N PRO A 64 11.61 -4.32 7.87
CA PRO A 64 12.80 -4.38 8.73
C PRO A 64 14.05 -4.95 8.04
N THR A 65 13.87 -5.99 7.23
CA THR A 65 14.96 -6.63 6.47
C THR A 65 15.61 -5.71 5.43
N ARG A 66 14.83 -4.75 4.92
CA ARG A 66 15.29 -3.72 3.95
C ARG A 66 15.68 -2.41 4.64
N ARG A 67 15.60 -2.32 5.98
CA ARG A 67 15.82 -1.10 6.76
C ARG A 67 14.90 0.05 6.36
N ILE A 68 13.73 -0.25 5.79
CA ILE A 68 12.71 0.74 5.42
C ILE A 68 11.75 0.92 6.57
N ARG A 69 11.54 2.18 6.98
CA ARG A 69 10.63 2.57 8.06
C ARG A 69 9.78 3.74 7.60
N GLY A 70 8.47 3.53 7.51
CA GLY A 70 7.54 4.60 7.19
C GLY A 70 7.61 5.08 5.74
N GLN A 71 7.68 4.18 4.76
CA GLN A 71 7.64 4.55 3.35
C GLN A 71 6.21 4.71 2.86
N LEU A 72 5.91 5.87 2.27
CA LEU A 72 4.66 6.10 1.55
C LEU A 72 4.66 5.34 0.23
N HIS A 73 3.55 4.65 -0.05
CA HIS A 73 3.23 4.10 -1.36
C HIS A 73 1.79 4.43 -1.71
N VAL A 74 1.60 5.01 -2.88
CA VAL A 74 0.29 5.31 -3.47
C VAL A 74 0.10 4.45 -4.70
N ARG A 75 -0.99 3.68 -4.74
CA ARG A 75 -1.47 3.06 -5.97
C ARG A 75 -2.64 3.84 -6.51
N LEU A 76 -2.46 4.41 -7.69
CA LEU A 76 -3.44 5.25 -8.36
C LEU A 76 -4.57 4.40 -8.99
N SER A 77 -5.79 4.93 -9.00
CA SER A 77 -6.93 4.31 -9.69
C SER A 77 -6.77 4.28 -11.22
N ARG A 78 -5.91 5.12 -11.76
CA ARG A 78 -5.66 5.25 -13.20
C ARG A 78 -4.17 5.30 -13.46
N GLN A 79 -3.75 4.77 -14.60
CA GLN A 79 -2.40 4.97 -15.09
C GLN A 79 -2.19 6.46 -15.37
N LYS A 80 -1.16 7.04 -14.76
CA LYS A 80 -0.80 8.44 -14.99
C LYS A 80 -0.16 8.61 -16.36
N ARG A 81 -0.36 9.78 -16.96
CA ARG A 81 0.33 10.19 -18.18
C ARG A 81 1.81 10.39 -17.88
N ASP A 82 2.68 9.92 -18.75
CA ASP A 82 4.11 10.16 -18.65
C ASP A 82 4.43 11.65 -18.60
N GLY A 83 5.42 12.03 -17.78
CA GLY A 83 5.75 13.43 -17.51
C GLY A 83 4.76 14.18 -16.60
N SER A 84 3.57 13.62 -16.27
CA SER A 84 2.65 14.27 -15.33
C SER A 84 3.13 14.11 -13.89
N ALA A 85 3.00 15.18 -13.09
CA ALA A 85 3.23 15.12 -11.65
C ALA A 85 2.10 14.36 -10.93
N VAL A 86 2.45 13.75 -9.78
CA VAL A 86 1.50 13.27 -8.78
C VAL A 86 1.62 14.19 -7.57
N PHE A 87 0.50 14.78 -7.14
CA PHE A 87 0.45 15.62 -5.96
C PHE A 87 -0.35 14.94 -4.86
N LEU A 88 0.20 14.97 -3.66
CA LEU A 88 -0.47 14.61 -2.42
C LEU A 88 -0.77 15.90 -1.66
N ARG A 89 -2.04 16.12 -1.30
CA ARG A 89 -2.49 17.25 -0.49
C ARG A 89 -3.03 16.75 0.84
N ILE A 90 -2.60 17.35 1.93
CA ILE A 90 -3.07 17.07 3.29
C ILE A 90 -3.39 18.42 3.94
N ASP A 91 -4.67 18.71 4.18
CA ASP A 91 -5.15 19.94 4.83
C ASP A 91 -4.45 21.23 4.31
N GLY A 92 -4.29 21.35 3.01
CA GLY A 92 -3.64 22.52 2.39
C GLY A 92 -2.13 22.41 2.17
N ARG A 93 -1.42 21.50 2.83
CA ARG A 93 -0.02 21.18 2.51
C ARG A 93 0.05 20.38 1.22
N VAL A 94 1.03 20.66 0.37
CA VAL A 94 1.19 20.00 -0.94
C VAL A 94 2.55 19.34 -1.02
N PHE A 95 2.56 18.04 -1.36
CA PHE A 95 3.76 17.26 -1.59
C PHE A 95 3.75 16.73 -3.02
N GLN A 96 4.88 16.84 -3.71
CA GLN A 96 5.04 16.23 -5.02
C GLN A 96 5.66 14.84 -4.86
N LEU A 97 4.99 13.83 -5.42
CA LEU A 97 5.45 12.45 -5.40
C LEU A 97 6.19 12.10 -6.69
N ARG A 98 7.12 11.16 -6.62
CA ARG A 98 7.72 10.49 -7.77
C ARG A 98 6.89 9.27 -8.13
N GLY A 99 6.62 9.06 -9.42
CA GLY A 99 5.83 7.89 -9.81
C GLY A 99 5.86 7.61 -11.30
N GLY A 100 5.52 6.38 -11.63
CA GLY A 100 5.35 5.88 -12.99
C GLY A 100 4.21 4.87 -13.08
N GLY A 101 3.57 4.80 -14.23
CA GLY A 101 2.43 3.88 -14.39
C GLY A 101 1.29 4.20 -13.43
N ARG A 102 1.08 3.33 -12.45
CA ARG A 102 0.03 3.47 -11.43
C ARG A 102 0.56 3.68 -10.01
N ASP A 103 1.86 3.75 -9.84
CA ASP A 103 2.47 3.79 -8.51
C ASP A 103 3.23 5.11 -8.29
N ALA A 104 3.17 5.63 -7.05
CA ALA A 104 3.90 6.82 -6.66
C ALA A 104 4.41 6.70 -5.21
N TRP A 105 5.55 7.35 -4.94
CA TRP A 105 6.26 7.34 -3.67
C TRP A 105 6.73 8.75 -3.30
N ALA A 106 7.04 8.97 -2.06
CA ALA A 106 7.81 10.15 -1.66
C ALA A 106 9.18 10.15 -2.39
N PRO A 107 9.74 11.32 -2.71
CA PRO A 107 11.01 11.40 -3.42
C PRO A 107 12.20 10.85 -2.62
N ASP A 108 12.13 10.92 -1.28
CA ASP A 108 13.17 10.49 -0.36
C ASP A 108 12.61 10.28 1.06
N ALA A 109 13.46 9.82 1.98
CA ALA A 109 13.07 9.52 3.36
C ALA A 109 12.68 10.78 4.18
N SER A 110 13.21 11.94 3.85
CA SER A 110 12.81 13.21 4.50
C SER A 110 11.37 13.57 4.14
N ALA A 111 11.04 13.49 2.86
CA ALA A 111 9.69 13.72 2.37
C ALA A 111 8.70 12.67 2.94
N ASP A 112 9.10 11.39 3.05
CA ASP A 112 8.30 10.39 3.76
C ASP A 112 7.99 10.85 5.19
N ALA A 113 9.01 11.26 5.96
CA ALA A 113 8.82 11.69 7.34
C ALA A 113 7.88 12.91 7.45
N GLU A 114 8.00 13.90 6.57
CA GLU A 114 7.14 15.07 6.54
C GLU A 114 5.68 14.72 6.18
N ILE A 115 5.48 13.83 5.21
CA ILE A 115 4.16 13.33 4.82
C ILE A 115 3.52 12.55 5.98
N LEU A 116 4.27 11.66 6.62
CA LEU A 116 3.78 10.88 7.76
C LEU A 116 3.39 11.79 8.93
N ALA A 117 4.18 12.84 9.21
CA ALA A 117 3.82 13.84 10.23
C ALA A 117 2.52 14.56 9.88
N ALA A 118 2.33 14.94 8.60
CA ALA A 118 1.10 15.57 8.14
C ALA A 118 -0.11 14.62 8.22
N ILE A 119 0.04 13.35 7.84
CA ILE A 119 -1.02 12.33 7.95
C ILE A 119 -1.47 12.13 9.40
N ARG A 120 -0.54 12.17 10.38
CA ARG A 120 -0.85 11.95 11.80
C ARG A 120 -1.78 13.01 12.39
N THR A 121 -1.70 14.23 11.91
CA THR A 121 -2.45 15.37 12.45
C THR A 121 -3.56 15.87 11.52
N GLY A 122 -3.58 15.38 10.28
CA GLY A 122 -4.50 15.82 9.25
C GLY A 122 -5.90 15.20 9.36
N ILE A 123 -6.83 15.78 8.64
CA ILE A 123 -8.23 15.37 8.56
C ILE A 123 -8.52 14.68 7.23
N ASP A 124 -8.12 15.33 6.14
CA ASP A 124 -8.38 14.87 4.76
C ASP A 124 -7.08 14.85 3.93
N MET A 125 -7.03 13.89 3.02
CA MET A 125 -5.92 13.73 2.09
C MET A 125 -6.46 13.51 0.68
N VAL A 126 -5.83 14.15 -0.30
CA VAL A 126 -6.20 14.04 -1.72
C VAL A 126 -4.97 13.73 -2.55
N VAL A 127 -5.04 12.67 -3.36
CA VAL A 127 -4.05 12.37 -4.39
C VAL A 127 -4.57 12.85 -5.74
N GLN A 128 -3.76 13.59 -6.49
CA GLN A 128 -4.14 14.18 -7.77
C GLN A 128 -3.11 13.91 -8.85
N SER A 129 -3.56 13.61 -10.06
CA SER A 129 -2.69 13.49 -11.24
C SER A 129 -3.48 13.66 -12.54
N ARG A 130 -2.82 13.41 -13.69
CA ARG A 130 -3.44 13.30 -15.01
C ARG A 130 -3.32 11.88 -15.53
N ALA A 131 -4.42 11.32 -16.01
CA ALA A 131 -4.45 10.01 -16.65
C ALA A 131 -3.84 10.07 -18.07
N VAL A 132 -3.55 8.91 -18.64
CA VAL A 132 -2.98 8.77 -20.00
C VAL A 132 -3.78 9.50 -21.07
N ASN A 133 -5.10 9.61 -20.91
CA ASN A 133 -5.98 10.36 -21.80
C ASN A 133 -5.99 11.88 -21.54
N GLY A 134 -5.09 12.40 -20.69
CA GLY A 134 -4.94 13.81 -20.35
C GLY A 134 -5.94 14.35 -19.32
N ARG A 135 -6.99 13.61 -18.95
CA ARG A 135 -7.97 14.05 -17.95
C ARG A 135 -7.38 14.06 -16.55
N ARG A 136 -7.68 15.09 -15.76
CA ARG A 136 -7.34 15.12 -14.32
C ARG A 136 -8.20 14.12 -13.57
N PHE A 137 -7.63 13.55 -12.50
CA PHE A 137 -8.36 12.74 -11.54
C PHE A 137 -7.87 13.06 -10.12
N SER A 138 -8.74 12.82 -9.15
CA SER A 138 -8.48 13.01 -7.72
C SER A 138 -9.03 11.82 -6.97
N GLU A 139 -8.31 11.40 -5.94
CA GLU A 139 -8.67 10.31 -5.02
C GLU A 139 -8.64 10.87 -3.61
N HIS A 140 -9.77 10.78 -2.91
CA HIS A 140 -9.98 11.37 -1.59
C HIS A 140 -9.87 10.28 -0.51
N TYR A 141 -9.14 10.58 0.55
CA TYR A 141 -8.92 9.67 1.68
C TYR A 141 -9.24 10.39 2.99
N ARG A 142 -9.95 9.73 3.90
CA ARG A 142 -10.13 10.20 5.28
C ARG A 142 -8.94 9.77 6.12
N LEU A 143 -8.42 10.68 6.96
CA LEU A 143 -7.28 10.37 7.82
C LEU A 143 -7.69 9.88 9.21
N ARG A 144 -8.98 9.76 9.49
CA ARG A 144 -9.47 9.21 10.76
C ARG A 144 -8.97 7.77 10.96
N GLY A 145 -8.16 7.57 12.00
CA GLY A 145 -7.55 6.28 12.33
C GLY A 145 -6.18 6.05 11.70
N ALA A 146 -5.71 6.93 10.82
CA ALA A 146 -4.41 6.79 10.16
C ALA A 146 -3.26 6.68 11.16
N ALA A 147 -3.18 7.60 12.13
CA ALA A 147 -2.12 7.60 13.14
C ALA A 147 -2.05 6.27 13.89
N THR A 148 -3.20 5.77 14.39
CA THR A 148 -3.27 4.49 15.12
C THR A 148 -2.90 3.30 14.23
N ALA A 149 -3.36 3.27 12.98
CA ALA A 149 -2.99 2.20 12.04
C ALA A 149 -1.49 2.20 11.73
N MET A 150 -0.90 3.40 11.56
CA MET A 150 0.55 3.56 11.33
C MET A 150 1.35 3.08 12.54
N ASP A 151 0.91 3.39 13.76
CA ASP A 151 1.56 2.93 14.99
C ASP A 151 1.44 1.41 15.16
N ALA A 152 0.28 0.83 14.91
CA ALA A 152 0.08 -0.61 14.94
C ALA A 152 1.02 -1.34 13.96
N ALA A 153 1.16 -0.82 12.73
CA ALA A 153 2.08 -1.38 11.74
C ALA A 153 3.55 -1.22 12.16
N ALA A 154 3.94 -0.04 12.67
CA ALA A 154 5.30 0.23 13.11
C ALA A 154 5.72 -0.66 14.29
N ILE A 155 4.85 -0.79 15.31
CA ILE A 155 5.09 -1.64 16.48
C ILE A 155 5.18 -3.13 16.08
N ALA A 156 4.29 -3.58 15.22
CA ALA A 156 4.27 -4.98 14.78
C ALA A 156 5.54 -5.38 14.02
N CYS A 157 6.20 -4.44 13.34
CA CYS A 157 7.45 -4.64 12.61
C CYS A 157 8.68 -3.99 13.30
N ALA A 158 8.55 -3.57 14.56
CA ALA A 158 9.70 -3.12 15.34
C ALA A 158 10.68 -4.29 15.57
N PRO A 159 12.00 -4.04 15.58
CA PRO A 159 12.97 -5.03 16.01
C PRO A 159 12.62 -5.49 17.43
N ARG A 160 12.59 -6.82 17.65
CA ARG A 160 12.45 -7.35 19.02
C ARG A 160 13.68 -6.94 19.82
N ALA A 161 13.48 -6.33 20.99
CA ALA A 161 14.55 -6.18 21.95
C ALA A 161 15.09 -7.57 22.28
N ARG A 162 16.41 -7.74 22.15
CA ARG A 162 17.11 -8.96 22.57
C ARG A 162 17.30 -8.96 24.07
#